data_1db1f0ce89e2ec3ee2f41db7c4527710
#
_entry.id   1db1f0ce89e2ec3ee2f41db7c4527710
#
_cell.length_a   1.000
_cell.length_b   1.000
_cell.length_c   1.000
_cell.angle_alpha   90.00
_cell.angle_beta   90.00
_cell.angle_gamma   90.00
#
_symmetry.space_group_name_H-M   'P 1'
#
loop_
_entity.id
_entity.type
_entity.pdbx_description
1 polymer ?
#
loop_
_entity_poly.entity_id
_entity_poly.type
_entity_poly.pdbx_seq_one_letter_code
_entity_poly.pdbx_strand_id
1 'polypeptide(L)'
;MLIDWHVHINDPKYMGPQWWPHPVPMTLEHALAAHRLVGLDRTVISNAVHYIRFCKTDNEAFAAIESSNRYLAKCRDDHPDKFVAMATCIPGGSDEGLRELERAVRQDDARAVIINSSHHGHYPDEDAARPFWKLVTDLDIPVFIHPGDATTPAMKDYRLAESIGRPADTCLSLARLIVRGIFEKLPALKLVGTHLGGGICEMIGRMDYAYRLQDEAYFLGSYEPMLIKHPPSHYLKMMYLESTCYHPPAARCAIDTVGIDHFLFGTDSPPLFVLKKEGVDLINKIGLSDAEKNKVYYENAKKLLKL
;
A
#
# COMPACT_ATOMS: atom_id res chain seq x y z
N MET A 1 -14.13 -5.73 17.06
CA MET A 1 -14.37 -5.53 15.62
C MET A 1 -13.06 -5.67 14.88
N LEU A 2 -13.10 -6.11 13.62
CA LEU A 2 -11.92 -6.44 12.83
C LEU A 2 -12.08 -5.92 11.40
N ILE A 3 -11.22 -4.98 10.98
CA ILE A 3 -11.14 -4.44 9.63
C ILE A 3 -9.86 -4.96 8.98
N ASP A 4 -10.00 -5.66 7.85
CA ASP A 4 -8.88 -6.06 7.01
C ASP A 4 -8.60 -4.96 5.99
N TRP A 5 -7.42 -4.32 6.12
CA TRP A 5 -7.00 -3.23 5.24
C TRP A 5 -6.53 -3.69 3.86
N HIS A 6 -6.10 -4.95 3.72
CA HIS A 6 -5.35 -5.42 2.56
C HIS A 6 -5.99 -6.66 1.92
N VAL A 7 -6.95 -6.45 1.02
CA VAL A 7 -7.64 -7.50 0.27
C VAL A 7 -7.78 -7.10 -1.20
N HIS A 8 -7.58 -8.07 -2.09
CA HIS A 8 -7.64 -7.85 -3.52
C HIS A 8 -8.84 -8.54 -4.17
N ILE A 9 -9.52 -7.81 -5.06
CA ILE A 9 -10.54 -8.35 -5.97
C ILE A 9 -10.24 -7.79 -7.36
N ASN A 10 -10.06 -8.68 -8.33
CA ASN A 10 -9.89 -8.26 -9.72
C ASN A 10 -11.24 -8.21 -10.45
N ASP A 11 -11.37 -7.24 -11.35
CA ASP A 11 -12.45 -7.22 -12.32
C ASP A 11 -12.39 -8.50 -13.19
N PRO A 12 -13.46 -9.30 -13.28
CA PRO A 12 -13.50 -10.52 -14.09
C PRO A 12 -13.03 -10.32 -15.54
N LYS A 13 -13.20 -9.12 -16.08
CA LYS A 13 -12.71 -8.74 -17.41
C LYS A 13 -11.18 -8.86 -17.55
N TYR A 14 -10.45 -8.70 -16.45
CA TYR A 14 -8.98 -8.72 -16.39
C TYR A 14 -8.44 -9.95 -15.63
N MET A 15 -9.20 -11.05 -15.64
CA MET A 15 -8.80 -12.32 -15.01
C MET A 15 -8.26 -13.36 -16.01
N GLY A 16 -8.24 -13.04 -17.30
CA GLY A 16 -7.65 -13.93 -18.33
C GLY A 16 -6.13 -14.09 -18.18
N PRO A 17 -5.54 -15.16 -18.75
CA PRO A 17 -4.10 -15.46 -18.62
C PRO A 17 -3.18 -14.32 -19.07
N GLN A 18 -3.63 -13.49 -20.01
CA GLN A 18 -2.88 -12.32 -20.50
C GLN A 18 -2.80 -11.19 -19.49
N TRP A 19 -3.73 -11.13 -18.50
CA TRP A 19 -3.80 -10.09 -17.48
C TRP A 19 -3.42 -10.60 -16.10
N TRP A 20 -3.73 -11.85 -15.83
CA TRP A 20 -3.52 -12.49 -14.54
C TRP A 20 -3.00 -13.92 -14.72
N PRO A 21 -1.70 -14.11 -15.00
CA PRO A 21 -1.12 -15.45 -15.19
C PRO A 21 -0.98 -16.25 -13.89
N HIS A 22 -1.55 -15.78 -12.79
CA HIS A 22 -1.46 -16.43 -11.48
C HIS A 22 -2.55 -17.51 -11.33
N PRO A 23 -2.23 -18.69 -10.75
CA PRO A 23 -3.20 -19.78 -10.61
C PRO A 23 -4.30 -19.51 -9.57
N VAL A 24 -4.08 -18.55 -8.65
CA VAL A 24 -5.07 -18.21 -7.61
C VAL A 24 -5.94 -17.05 -8.11
N PRO A 25 -7.25 -17.26 -8.27
CA PRO A 25 -8.15 -16.19 -8.69
C PRO A 25 -8.39 -15.21 -7.54
N MET A 26 -8.41 -13.91 -7.87
CA MET A 26 -8.78 -12.83 -6.95
C MET A 26 -10.23 -12.42 -7.21
N THR A 27 -11.19 -13.27 -6.81
CA THR A 27 -12.62 -13.03 -7.06
C THR A 27 -13.36 -12.52 -5.83
N LEU A 28 -14.55 -11.99 -6.06
CA LEU A 28 -15.47 -11.57 -5.00
C LEU A 28 -15.80 -12.74 -4.05
N GLU A 29 -16.02 -13.97 -4.58
CA GLU A 29 -16.33 -15.15 -3.77
C GLU A 29 -15.18 -15.49 -2.83
N HIS A 30 -13.92 -15.37 -3.30
CA HIS A 30 -12.75 -15.60 -2.44
C HIS A 30 -12.63 -14.55 -1.34
N ALA A 31 -12.91 -13.29 -1.64
CA ALA A 31 -12.92 -12.23 -0.64
C ALA A 31 -14.03 -12.45 0.41
N LEU A 32 -15.23 -12.82 -0.03
CA LEU A 32 -16.33 -13.18 0.88
C LEU A 32 -16.02 -14.44 1.71
N ALA A 33 -15.36 -15.43 1.13
CA ALA A 33 -14.93 -16.63 1.87
C ALA A 33 -13.88 -16.24 2.93
N ALA A 34 -12.95 -15.37 2.58
CA ALA A 34 -11.96 -14.79 3.50
C ALA A 34 -12.61 -14.05 4.66
N HIS A 35 -13.54 -13.18 4.34
CA HIS A 35 -14.30 -12.40 5.31
C HIS A 35 -14.95 -13.32 6.36
N ARG A 36 -15.60 -14.41 5.92
CA ARG A 36 -16.21 -15.40 6.83
C ARG A 36 -15.18 -16.20 7.62
N LEU A 37 -14.08 -16.64 6.98
CA LEU A 37 -13.07 -17.48 7.61
C LEU A 37 -12.36 -16.79 8.78
N VAL A 38 -12.06 -15.51 8.61
CA VAL A 38 -11.35 -14.68 9.61
C VAL A 38 -12.32 -14.07 10.62
N GLY A 39 -13.61 -13.99 10.28
CA GLY A 39 -14.62 -13.32 11.12
C GLY A 39 -14.47 -11.80 11.07
N LEU A 40 -14.24 -11.27 9.86
CA LEU A 40 -14.08 -9.82 9.65
C LEU A 40 -15.42 -9.09 9.83
N ASP A 41 -15.37 -7.87 10.33
CA ASP A 41 -16.51 -6.95 10.33
C ASP A 41 -16.53 -6.11 9.05
N ARG A 42 -15.35 -5.71 8.55
CA ARG A 42 -15.17 -4.95 7.31
C ARG A 42 -13.92 -5.43 6.57
N THR A 43 -13.95 -5.26 5.28
CA THR A 43 -12.82 -5.54 4.37
C THR A 43 -12.63 -4.37 3.43
N VAL A 44 -11.43 -3.81 3.39
CA VAL A 44 -11.04 -2.80 2.40
C VAL A 44 -10.62 -3.54 1.13
N ILE A 45 -11.46 -3.47 0.11
CA ILE A 45 -11.22 -4.16 -1.16
C ILE A 45 -10.48 -3.25 -2.13
N SER A 46 -9.43 -3.77 -2.71
CA SER A 46 -8.62 -3.10 -3.72
C SER A 46 -8.41 -3.99 -4.94
N ASN A 47 -7.94 -3.41 -6.01
CA ASN A 47 -7.47 -4.19 -7.14
C ASN A 47 -5.99 -4.53 -6.93
N ALA A 48 -5.60 -5.76 -7.29
CA ALA A 48 -4.19 -6.08 -7.41
C ALA A 48 -3.65 -5.37 -8.66
N VAL A 49 -2.96 -4.27 -8.48
CA VAL A 49 -2.45 -3.40 -9.55
C VAL A 49 -1.46 -4.07 -10.52
N HIS A 50 -1.23 -5.36 -10.37
CA HIS A 50 -0.32 -6.14 -11.21
C HIS A 50 -0.69 -6.18 -12.70
N TYR A 51 -1.99 -6.23 -13.03
CA TYR A 51 -2.41 -6.35 -14.44
C TYR A 51 -2.08 -5.09 -15.24
N ILE A 52 -1.92 -3.93 -14.60
CA ILE A 52 -1.54 -2.68 -15.27
C ILE A 52 -0.20 -2.81 -16.01
N ARG A 53 0.73 -3.60 -15.47
CA ARG A 53 2.02 -3.87 -16.12
C ARG A 53 1.92 -4.62 -17.44
N PHE A 54 0.83 -5.34 -17.67
CA PHE A 54 0.59 -6.07 -18.91
C PHE A 54 -0.11 -5.23 -19.97
N CYS A 55 -0.58 -4.03 -19.62
CA CYS A 55 -1.12 -3.07 -20.57
C CYS A 55 0.00 -2.57 -21.48
N LYS A 56 -0.27 -2.56 -22.79
CA LYS A 56 0.71 -2.16 -23.81
C LYS A 56 0.75 -0.66 -24.04
N THR A 57 -0.29 0.04 -23.64
CA THR A 57 -0.45 1.48 -23.80
C THR A 57 -1.07 2.10 -22.56
N ASP A 58 -0.87 3.39 -22.37
CA ASP A 58 -1.49 4.16 -21.30
C ASP A 58 -3.03 4.14 -21.39
N ASN A 59 -3.58 4.11 -22.60
CA ASN A 59 -5.03 4.01 -22.81
C ASN A 59 -5.58 2.66 -22.35
N GLU A 60 -4.86 1.56 -22.58
CA GLU A 60 -5.24 0.24 -22.03
C GLU A 60 -5.18 0.23 -20.51
N ALA A 61 -4.14 0.81 -19.93
CA ALA A 61 -3.98 0.92 -18.48
C ALA A 61 -5.11 1.76 -17.87
N PHE A 62 -5.42 2.91 -18.46
CA PHE A 62 -6.52 3.76 -18.03
C PHE A 62 -7.87 3.03 -18.09
N ALA A 63 -8.20 2.40 -19.22
CA ALA A 63 -9.45 1.66 -19.37
C ALA A 63 -9.58 0.50 -18.37
N ALA A 64 -8.47 -0.16 -18.04
CA ALA A 64 -8.44 -1.22 -17.06
C ALA A 64 -8.66 -0.68 -15.63
N ILE A 65 -8.06 0.46 -15.28
CA ILE A 65 -8.24 1.13 -14.00
C ILE A 65 -9.70 1.59 -13.84
N GLU A 66 -10.24 2.30 -14.83
CA GLU A 66 -11.63 2.78 -14.78
C GLU A 66 -12.62 1.62 -14.60
N SER A 67 -12.48 0.55 -15.39
CA SER A 67 -13.32 -0.64 -15.27
C SER A 67 -13.25 -1.27 -13.89
N SER A 68 -12.03 -1.39 -13.35
CA SER A 68 -11.80 -1.99 -12.03
C SER A 68 -12.33 -1.13 -10.89
N ASN A 69 -12.17 0.19 -10.95
CA ASN A 69 -12.73 1.10 -9.94
C ASN A 69 -14.26 0.98 -9.88
N ARG A 70 -14.92 0.94 -11.04
CA ARG A 70 -16.38 0.74 -11.13
C ARG A 70 -16.81 -0.63 -10.62
N TYR A 71 -16.02 -1.68 -10.92
CA TYR A 71 -16.30 -3.02 -10.42
C TYR A 71 -16.17 -3.13 -8.89
N LEU A 72 -15.15 -2.53 -8.29
CA LEU A 72 -14.99 -2.50 -6.84
C LEU A 72 -16.11 -1.69 -6.15
N ALA A 73 -16.53 -0.57 -6.75
CA ALA A 73 -17.67 0.19 -6.27
C ALA A 73 -18.95 -0.67 -6.28
N LYS A 74 -19.18 -1.40 -7.37
CA LYS A 74 -20.30 -2.36 -7.46
C LYS A 74 -20.21 -3.45 -6.39
N CYS A 75 -19.05 -4.05 -6.18
CA CYS A 75 -18.86 -5.06 -5.12
C CYS A 75 -19.20 -4.51 -3.73
N ARG A 76 -18.81 -3.25 -3.45
CA ARG A 76 -19.17 -2.56 -2.19
C ARG A 76 -20.67 -2.31 -2.12
N ASP A 77 -21.32 -1.85 -3.21
CA ASP A 77 -22.75 -1.57 -3.22
C ASP A 77 -23.61 -2.84 -3.04
N ASP A 78 -23.16 -3.96 -3.59
CA ASP A 78 -23.79 -5.27 -3.41
C ASP A 78 -23.60 -5.81 -1.97
N HIS A 79 -22.58 -5.34 -1.23
CA HIS A 79 -22.22 -5.79 0.12
C HIS A 79 -21.79 -4.63 1.03
N PRO A 80 -22.64 -3.61 1.25
CA PRO A 80 -22.27 -2.36 1.93
C PRO A 80 -21.96 -2.55 3.43
N ASP A 81 -22.41 -3.65 4.01
CA ASP A 81 -22.11 -4.06 5.38
C ASP A 81 -20.72 -4.69 5.54
N LYS A 82 -20.09 -5.15 4.43
CA LYS A 82 -18.83 -5.88 4.44
C LYS A 82 -17.67 -5.13 3.83
N PHE A 83 -17.90 -4.39 2.75
CA PHE A 83 -16.82 -3.83 1.94
C PHE A 83 -16.69 -2.31 2.04
N VAL A 84 -15.44 -1.87 1.97
CA VAL A 84 -15.04 -0.48 1.70
C VAL A 84 -14.18 -0.50 0.44
N ALA A 85 -14.52 0.29 -0.56
CA ALA A 85 -13.79 0.31 -1.82
C ALA A 85 -12.56 1.23 -1.76
N MET A 86 -11.46 0.77 -2.37
CA MET A 86 -10.24 1.53 -2.62
C MET A 86 -10.07 1.70 -4.13
N ALA A 87 -9.89 2.94 -4.59
CA ALA A 87 -9.62 3.19 -6.01
C ALA A 87 -8.19 2.82 -6.39
N THR A 88 -7.93 2.64 -7.68
CA THR A 88 -6.59 2.47 -8.25
C THR A 88 -6.25 3.70 -9.09
N CYS A 89 -4.99 4.15 -9.03
CA CYS A 89 -4.46 5.23 -9.87
C CYS A 89 -2.97 5.02 -10.17
N ILE A 90 -2.48 5.58 -11.28
CA ILE A 90 -1.04 5.70 -11.59
C ILE A 90 -0.63 7.14 -11.28
N PRO A 91 0.23 7.40 -10.28
CA PRO A 91 0.53 8.76 -9.81
C PRO A 91 1.09 9.72 -10.87
N GLY A 92 2.00 9.23 -11.74
CA GLY A 92 2.57 10.01 -12.84
C GLY A 92 1.84 9.83 -14.17
N GLY A 93 0.61 9.30 -14.14
CA GLY A 93 -0.20 9.03 -15.32
C GLY A 93 -0.90 10.27 -15.90
N SER A 94 -1.91 10.02 -16.74
CA SER A 94 -2.62 11.08 -17.46
C SER A 94 -3.59 11.87 -16.56
N ASP A 95 -3.99 13.07 -17.03
CA ASP A 95 -5.06 13.85 -16.40
C ASP A 95 -6.39 13.10 -16.36
N GLU A 96 -6.67 12.21 -17.32
CA GLU A 96 -7.83 11.33 -17.30
C GLU A 96 -7.80 10.41 -16.07
N GLY A 97 -6.63 9.85 -15.75
CA GLY A 97 -6.44 9.00 -14.55
C GLY A 97 -6.72 9.76 -13.27
N LEU A 98 -6.31 11.02 -13.18
CA LEU A 98 -6.61 11.87 -12.01
C LEU A 98 -8.10 12.22 -11.92
N ARG A 99 -8.76 12.51 -13.06
CA ARG A 99 -10.22 12.74 -13.08
C ARG A 99 -10.99 11.48 -12.69
N GLU A 100 -10.54 10.30 -13.13
CA GLU A 100 -11.15 9.03 -12.73
C GLU A 100 -10.99 8.77 -11.22
N LEU A 101 -9.82 9.06 -10.63
CA LEU A 101 -9.63 8.96 -9.18
C LEU A 101 -10.61 9.90 -8.44
N GLU A 102 -10.70 11.15 -8.87
CA GLU A 102 -11.65 12.12 -8.28
C GLU A 102 -13.10 11.64 -8.39
N ARG A 103 -13.49 11.09 -9.56
CA ARG A 103 -14.82 10.50 -9.78
C ARG A 103 -15.06 9.32 -8.86
N ALA A 104 -14.11 8.38 -8.76
CA ALA A 104 -14.25 7.19 -7.90
C ALA A 104 -14.43 7.57 -6.42
N VAL A 105 -13.75 8.61 -5.96
CA VAL A 105 -13.91 9.11 -4.58
C VAL A 105 -15.23 9.85 -4.39
N ARG A 106 -15.57 10.80 -5.28
CA ARG A 106 -16.72 11.69 -5.06
C ARG A 106 -18.06 11.07 -5.44
N GLN A 107 -18.08 10.18 -6.43
CA GLN A 107 -19.33 9.60 -6.95
C GLN A 107 -19.51 8.15 -6.51
N ASP A 108 -18.43 7.37 -6.43
CA ASP A 108 -18.48 5.96 -6.07
C ASP A 108 -17.98 5.70 -4.63
N ASP A 109 -17.81 6.72 -3.79
CA ASP A 109 -17.43 6.62 -2.37
C ASP A 109 -16.20 5.72 -2.11
N ALA A 110 -15.19 5.76 -2.99
CA ALA A 110 -13.91 5.15 -2.69
C ALA A 110 -13.24 5.91 -1.52
N ARG A 111 -12.83 5.18 -0.47
CA ARG A 111 -12.32 5.77 0.77
C ARG A 111 -10.81 5.82 0.85
N ALA A 112 -10.12 5.24 -0.12
CA ALA A 112 -8.67 5.20 -0.22
C ALA A 112 -8.26 5.02 -1.68
N VAL A 113 -6.97 5.15 -1.97
CA VAL A 113 -6.39 4.82 -3.27
C VAL A 113 -5.19 3.90 -3.10
N ILE A 114 -5.11 2.85 -3.93
CA ILE A 114 -3.94 1.97 -4.03
C ILE A 114 -3.10 2.38 -5.25
N ILE A 115 -1.78 2.45 -5.06
CA ILE A 115 -0.81 2.70 -6.12
C ILE A 115 0.32 1.68 -6.06
N ASN A 116 1.01 1.48 -7.17
CA ASN A 116 2.25 0.72 -7.17
C ASN A 116 3.40 1.52 -6.53
N SER A 117 4.31 0.83 -5.86
CA SER A 117 5.57 1.40 -5.35
C SER A 117 6.46 1.92 -6.48
N SER A 118 6.42 1.25 -7.64
CA SER A 118 7.01 1.73 -8.90
C SER A 118 6.15 1.28 -10.09
N HIS A 119 6.22 2.02 -11.20
CA HIS A 119 5.52 1.68 -12.44
C HIS A 119 6.45 1.92 -13.62
N HIS A 120 6.80 0.86 -14.37
CA HIS A 120 7.76 0.92 -15.49
C HIS A 120 9.10 1.62 -15.15
N GLY A 121 9.60 1.40 -13.92
CA GLY A 121 10.84 2.00 -13.43
C GLY A 121 10.69 3.43 -12.88
N HIS A 122 9.51 4.03 -12.95
CA HIS A 122 9.21 5.33 -12.37
C HIS A 122 8.65 5.20 -10.95
N TYR A 123 9.10 6.06 -10.07
CA TYR A 123 8.68 6.11 -8.67
C TYR A 123 7.73 7.27 -8.40
N PRO A 124 6.81 7.15 -7.42
CA PRO A 124 5.79 8.17 -7.15
C PRO A 124 6.34 9.47 -6.53
N ASP A 125 7.64 9.57 -6.25
CA ASP A 125 8.31 10.79 -5.80
C ASP A 125 8.70 11.74 -6.95
N GLU A 126 8.59 11.31 -8.20
CA GLU A 126 8.93 12.10 -9.37
C GLU A 126 7.96 13.29 -9.57
N ASP A 127 8.44 14.32 -10.25
CA ASP A 127 7.68 15.55 -10.45
C ASP A 127 6.35 15.35 -11.18
N ALA A 128 6.29 14.36 -12.08
CA ALA A 128 5.06 13.96 -12.76
C ALA A 128 3.93 13.53 -11.81
N ALA A 129 4.27 13.02 -10.62
CA ALA A 129 3.29 12.59 -9.63
C ALA A 129 2.77 13.73 -8.73
N ARG A 130 3.29 14.97 -8.83
CA ARG A 130 2.85 16.09 -7.98
C ARG A 130 1.34 16.38 -8.03
N PRO A 131 0.68 16.37 -9.22
CA PRO A 131 -0.77 16.56 -9.29
C PRO A 131 -1.55 15.49 -8.53
N PHE A 132 -1.12 14.23 -8.60
CA PHE A 132 -1.71 13.11 -7.83
C PHE A 132 -1.63 13.37 -6.32
N TRP A 133 -0.45 13.71 -5.81
CA TRP A 133 -0.25 13.96 -4.37
C TRP A 133 -1.09 15.11 -3.86
N LYS A 134 -1.22 16.18 -4.67
CA LYS A 134 -2.12 17.30 -4.34
C LYS A 134 -3.57 16.82 -4.29
N LEU A 135 -4.02 16.09 -5.30
CA LEU A 135 -5.40 15.62 -5.41
C LEU A 135 -5.79 14.74 -4.21
N VAL A 136 -4.98 13.74 -3.84
CA VAL A 136 -5.29 12.84 -2.72
C VAL A 136 -5.30 13.58 -1.37
N THR A 137 -4.48 14.61 -1.22
CA THR A 137 -4.49 15.47 -0.04
C THR A 137 -5.75 16.34 0.01
N ASP A 138 -6.16 16.93 -1.12
CA ASP A 138 -7.39 17.73 -1.23
C ASP A 138 -8.66 16.87 -1.01
N LEU A 139 -8.64 15.61 -1.45
CA LEU A 139 -9.70 14.63 -1.23
C LEU A 139 -9.69 14.07 0.21
N ASP A 140 -8.61 14.29 0.94
CA ASP A 140 -8.38 13.79 2.30
C ASP A 140 -8.58 12.27 2.44
N ILE A 141 -8.01 11.51 1.48
CA ILE A 141 -8.03 10.05 1.44
C ILE A 141 -6.62 9.48 1.66
N PRO A 142 -6.49 8.29 2.29
CA PRO A 142 -5.22 7.61 2.42
C PRO A 142 -4.76 7.00 1.09
N VAL A 143 -3.43 7.00 0.90
CA VAL A 143 -2.74 6.37 -0.21
C VAL A 143 -2.06 5.09 0.29
N PHE A 144 -2.39 3.95 -0.31
CA PHE A 144 -1.84 2.65 -0.01
C PHE A 144 -0.78 2.28 -1.05
N ILE A 145 0.49 2.22 -0.66
CA ILE A 145 1.58 1.85 -1.55
C ILE A 145 1.74 0.34 -1.52
N HIS A 146 1.41 -0.28 -2.64
CA HIS A 146 1.51 -1.72 -2.86
C HIS A 146 2.74 -2.04 -3.73
N PRO A 147 3.41 -3.18 -3.52
CA PRO A 147 4.58 -3.53 -4.31
C PRO A 147 4.33 -3.48 -5.82
N GLY A 148 5.21 -2.76 -6.52
CA GLY A 148 5.27 -2.72 -7.97
C GLY A 148 5.96 -3.95 -8.57
N ASP A 149 6.63 -3.75 -9.67
CA ASP A 149 7.23 -4.82 -10.48
C ASP A 149 8.76 -4.77 -10.49
N ALA A 150 9.37 -4.34 -9.39
CA ALA A 150 10.83 -4.29 -9.29
C ALA A 150 11.42 -5.69 -9.14
N THR A 151 11.72 -6.30 -10.27
CA THR A 151 12.44 -7.56 -10.32
C THR A 151 13.75 -7.42 -11.08
N THR A 152 14.80 -8.07 -10.60
CA THR A 152 16.07 -8.18 -11.29
C THR A 152 16.28 -9.62 -11.78
N PRO A 153 17.16 -9.87 -12.76
CA PRO A 153 17.48 -11.23 -13.18
C PRO A 153 17.93 -12.15 -12.03
N ALA A 154 18.55 -11.60 -10.98
CA ALA A 154 18.96 -12.35 -9.79
C ALA A 154 17.79 -12.84 -8.93
N MET A 155 16.59 -12.30 -9.12
CA MET A 155 15.38 -12.66 -8.36
C MET A 155 14.46 -13.62 -9.12
N LYS A 156 14.87 -14.10 -10.29
CA LYS A 156 14.04 -14.92 -11.18
C LYS A 156 13.57 -16.22 -10.55
N ASP A 157 14.44 -16.84 -9.76
CA ASP A 157 14.20 -18.15 -9.16
C ASP A 157 13.93 -18.06 -7.66
N TYR A 158 13.54 -19.18 -7.07
CA TYR A 158 13.33 -19.35 -5.61
C TYR A 158 12.28 -18.43 -4.98
N ARG A 159 11.37 -17.88 -5.78
CA ARG A 159 10.36 -16.88 -5.35
C ARG A 159 10.96 -15.60 -4.74
N LEU A 160 12.20 -15.27 -5.09
CA LEU A 160 12.88 -14.09 -4.55
C LEU A 160 12.21 -12.78 -5.00
N ALA A 161 11.56 -12.78 -6.16
CA ALA A 161 10.80 -11.62 -6.62
C ALA A 161 9.67 -11.26 -5.65
N GLU A 162 8.88 -12.25 -5.23
CA GLU A 162 7.75 -12.06 -4.31
C GLU A 162 8.21 -11.85 -2.88
N SER A 163 9.20 -12.62 -2.41
CA SER A 163 9.58 -12.64 -1.00
C SER A 163 10.55 -11.52 -0.60
N ILE A 164 11.37 -11.02 -1.52
CA ILE A 164 12.38 -9.99 -1.29
C ILE A 164 12.21 -8.80 -2.21
N GLY A 165 12.11 -9.03 -3.54
CA GLY A 165 12.14 -7.95 -4.54
C GLY A 165 10.99 -6.96 -4.37
N ARG A 166 9.79 -7.45 -4.26
CA ARG A 166 8.58 -6.63 -4.11
C ARG A 166 8.55 -5.84 -2.78
N PRO A 167 8.81 -6.44 -1.60
CA PRO A 167 8.97 -5.67 -0.37
C PRO A 167 10.09 -4.64 -0.45
N ALA A 168 11.25 -4.98 -1.04
CA ALA A 168 12.36 -4.06 -1.20
C ALA A 168 12.00 -2.84 -2.08
N ASP A 169 11.20 -3.02 -3.13
CA ASP A 169 10.70 -1.91 -3.95
C ASP A 169 9.77 -0.99 -3.17
N THR A 170 8.89 -1.55 -2.34
CA THR A 170 8.07 -0.75 -1.41
C THR A 170 8.96 0.06 -0.46
N CYS A 171 9.96 -0.56 0.16
CA CYS A 171 10.91 0.12 1.03
C CYS A 171 11.60 1.29 0.31
N LEU A 172 12.10 1.05 -0.91
CA LEU A 172 12.75 2.08 -1.72
C LEU A 172 11.79 3.23 -2.06
N SER A 173 10.56 2.91 -2.46
CA SER A 173 9.54 3.92 -2.78
C SER A 173 9.23 4.83 -1.59
N LEU A 174 9.01 4.24 -0.40
CA LEU A 174 8.75 5.00 0.83
C LEU A 174 9.97 5.85 1.23
N ALA A 175 11.17 5.29 1.13
CA ALA A 175 12.41 6.02 1.41
C ALA A 175 12.57 7.23 0.46
N ARG A 176 12.32 7.05 -0.85
CA ARG A 176 12.36 8.13 -1.86
C ARG A 176 11.36 9.23 -1.55
N LEU A 177 10.11 8.88 -1.23
CA LEU A 177 9.08 9.86 -0.84
C LEU A 177 9.50 10.68 0.39
N ILE A 178 10.11 10.04 1.40
CA ILE A 178 10.63 10.73 2.58
C ILE A 178 11.71 11.71 2.16
N VAL A 179 12.80 11.24 1.52
CA VAL A 179 13.98 12.08 1.26
C VAL A 179 13.72 13.18 0.22
N ARG A 180 12.73 13.01 -0.64
CA ARG A 180 12.25 14.03 -1.59
C ARG A 180 11.29 15.04 -0.95
N GLY A 181 11.01 14.91 0.35
CA GLY A 181 10.28 15.87 1.16
C GLY A 181 8.78 15.93 0.88
N ILE A 182 8.13 14.78 0.61
CA ILE A 182 6.68 14.76 0.37
C ILE A 182 5.90 15.33 1.55
N PHE A 183 6.27 14.98 2.78
CA PHE A 183 5.62 15.44 4.00
C PHE A 183 5.94 16.90 4.35
N GLU A 184 7.07 17.45 3.87
CA GLU A 184 7.35 18.89 3.97
C GLU A 184 6.36 19.73 3.16
N LYS A 185 5.97 19.20 2.01
CA LYS A 185 5.05 19.86 1.08
C LYS A 185 3.58 19.58 1.43
N LEU A 186 3.28 18.40 1.94
CA LEU A 186 1.94 17.89 2.19
C LEU A 186 1.87 17.23 3.59
N PRO A 187 1.93 18.00 4.69
CA PRO A 187 1.98 17.46 6.05
C PRO A 187 0.71 16.72 6.47
N ALA A 188 -0.41 16.92 5.76
CA ALA A 188 -1.68 16.22 6.00
C ALA A 188 -1.80 14.89 5.22
N LEU A 189 -0.79 14.53 4.42
CA LEU A 189 -0.80 13.31 3.62
C LEU A 189 -0.90 12.06 4.51
N LYS A 190 -1.84 11.17 4.17
CA LYS A 190 -2.05 9.88 4.83
C LYS A 190 -1.45 8.78 3.97
N LEU A 191 -0.28 8.29 4.32
CA LEU A 191 0.45 7.29 3.55
C LEU A 191 0.51 5.97 4.30
N VAL A 192 0.14 4.88 3.64
CA VAL A 192 0.16 3.51 4.20
C VAL A 192 1.11 2.65 3.37
N GLY A 193 2.13 2.09 4.02
CA GLY A 193 3.07 1.13 3.42
C GLY A 193 2.62 -0.31 3.63
N THR A 194 2.58 -1.11 2.57
CA THR A 194 2.31 -2.56 2.66
C THR A 194 3.47 -3.31 3.30
N HIS A 195 3.21 -4.51 3.82
CA HIS A 195 4.22 -5.46 4.27
C HIS A 195 5.23 -4.83 5.25
N LEU A 196 4.73 -4.14 6.28
CA LEU A 196 5.53 -3.35 7.22
C LEU A 196 6.41 -2.29 6.54
N GLY A 197 5.96 -1.75 5.38
CA GLY A 197 6.76 -0.82 4.60
C GLY A 197 7.98 -1.46 3.93
N GLY A 198 7.95 -2.78 3.73
CA GLY A 198 9.01 -3.51 3.04
C GLY A 198 10.36 -3.56 3.76
N GLY A 199 10.38 -3.36 5.09
CA GLY A 199 11.59 -3.37 5.89
C GLY A 199 12.22 -1.98 6.12
N ILE A 200 11.47 -0.91 5.86
CA ILE A 200 11.99 0.46 6.07
C ILE A 200 12.33 0.75 7.54
N CYS A 201 11.61 0.13 8.48
CA CYS A 201 11.86 0.34 9.92
C CYS A 201 13.24 -0.14 10.34
N GLU A 202 13.70 -1.27 9.79
CA GLU A 202 15.02 -1.82 10.05
C GLU A 202 16.13 -0.96 9.44
N MET A 203 15.83 -0.25 8.34
CA MET A 203 16.77 0.61 7.63
C MET A 203 16.79 2.05 8.13
N ILE A 204 15.81 2.47 8.93
CA ILE A 204 15.61 3.89 9.25
C ILE A 204 16.80 4.52 9.99
N GLY A 205 17.45 3.78 10.89
CA GLY A 205 18.65 4.26 11.59
C GLY A 205 19.83 4.53 10.65
N ARG A 206 19.93 3.75 9.55
CA ARG A 206 20.93 3.97 8.52
C ARG A 206 20.58 5.18 7.64
N MET A 207 19.29 5.42 7.38
CA MET A 207 18.84 6.63 6.68
C MET A 207 19.12 7.90 7.52
N ASP A 208 18.85 7.85 8.82
CA ASP A 208 19.20 8.96 9.75
C ASP A 208 20.70 9.21 9.81
N TYR A 209 21.51 8.17 9.76
CA TYR A 209 22.96 8.28 9.69
C TYR A 209 23.40 8.98 8.38
N ALA A 210 22.85 8.56 7.24
CA ALA A 210 23.13 9.21 5.96
C ALA A 210 22.70 10.69 5.95
N TYR A 211 21.55 11.02 6.56
CA TYR A 211 21.10 12.41 6.72
C TYR A 211 22.09 13.27 7.51
N ARG A 212 22.64 12.75 8.60
CA ARG A 212 23.64 13.47 9.40
C ARG A 212 24.95 13.70 8.70
N LEU A 213 25.30 12.85 7.74
CA LEU A 213 26.55 12.88 6.98
C LEU A 213 26.39 13.44 5.55
N GLN A 214 25.23 14.00 5.21
CA GLN A 214 24.96 14.45 3.83
C GLN A 214 25.92 15.55 3.35
N ASP A 215 26.53 16.32 4.26
CA ASP A 215 27.51 17.35 3.96
C ASP A 215 28.96 16.82 3.91
N GLU A 216 29.20 15.54 4.21
CA GLU A 216 30.52 14.92 4.18
C GLU A 216 30.90 14.48 2.78
N ALA A 217 31.78 15.22 2.12
CA ALA A 217 32.10 15.11 0.71
C ALA A 217 32.67 13.75 0.26
N TYR A 218 33.21 12.94 1.16
CA TYR A 218 33.79 11.63 0.83
C TYR A 218 32.84 10.45 1.05
N PHE A 219 31.69 10.67 1.71
CA PHE A 219 30.79 9.60 2.07
C PHE A 219 29.95 9.17 0.85
N LEU A 220 30.29 8.05 0.23
CA LEU A 220 29.63 7.44 -0.93
C LEU A 220 29.60 8.27 -2.23
N GLY A 221 30.41 9.33 -2.34
CA GLY A 221 30.51 10.15 -3.54
C GLY A 221 29.56 11.35 -3.56
N SER A 222 29.44 11.99 -4.71
CA SER A 222 28.52 13.12 -4.88
C SER A 222 27.12 12.64 -5.22
N TYR A 223 26.13 13.13 -4.49
CA TYR A 223 24.72 12.87 -4.71
C TYR A 223 23.90 14.10 -4.29
N GLU A 224 22.66 14.17 -4.75
CA GLU A 224 21.76 15.25 -4.37
C GLU A 224 21.45 15.18 -2.86
N PRO A 225 21.39 16.35 -2.18
CA PRO A 225 21.01 16.40 -0.78
C PRO A 225 19.55 15.97 -0.58
N MET A 226 19.25 15.44 0.59
CA MET A 226 17.87 15.14 0.98
C MET A 226 17.06 16.44 1.12
N LEU A 227 15.85 16.46 0.58
CA LEU A 227 14.95 17.63 0.58
C LEU A 227 14.06 17.69 1.83
N ILE A 228 14.64 17.43 2.99
CA ILE A 228 13.96 17.34 4.29
C ILE A 228 14.68 18.15 5.35
N LYS A 229 13.94 18.63 6.35
CA LYS A 229 14.46 19.46 7.46
C LYS A 229 14.75 18.66 8.73
N HIS A 230 14.20 17.46 8.84
CA HIS A 230 14.35 16.57 9.99
C HIS A 230 14.91 15.22 9.53
N PRO A 231 15.48 14.40 10.41
CA PRO A 231 15.92 13.06 10.08
C PRO A 231 14.77 12.21 9.48
N PRO A 232 15.05 11.29 8.55
CA PRO A 232 14.06 10.40 7.93
C PRO A 232 13.11 9.72 8.92
N SER A 233 13.58 9.33 10.10
CA SER A 233 12.77 8.73 11.17
C SER A 233 11.63 9.62 11.66
N HIS A 234 11.78 10.94 11.58
CA HIS A 234 10.71 11.89 11.90
C HIS A 234 9.51 11.70 10.98
N TYR A 235 9.75 11.57 9.68
CA TYR A 235 8.69 11.45 8.66
C TYR A 235 8.12 10.03 8.61
N LEU A 236 8.93 9.01 8.88
CA LEU A 236 8.43 7.64 8.96
C LEU A 236 7.35 7.48 10.03
N LYS A 237 7.46 8.21 11.16
CA LYS A 237 6.43 8.25 12.21
C LYS A 237 5.10 8.90 11.78
N MET A 238 5.08 9.61 10.65
CA MET A 238 3.84 10.16 10.08
C MET A 238 3.10 9.16 9.19
N MET A 239 3.73 8.03 8.85
CA MET A 239 3.18 7.00 7.98
C MET A 239 2.45 5.93 8.77
N TYR A 240 1.55 5.23 8.08
CA TYR A 240 0.93 4.00 8.56
C TYR A 240 1.61 2.79 7.91
N LEU A 241 1.66 1.67 8.63
CA LEU A 241 2.16 0.40 8.11
C LEU A 241 1.13 -0.70 8.36
N GLU A 242 0.97 -1.61 7.40
CA GLU A 242 0.07 -2.75 7.58
C GLU A 242 0.84 -4.05 7.87
N SER A 243 0.18 -5.00 8.52
CA SER A 243 0.81 -6.08 9.27
C SER A 243 1.23 -7.31 8.46
N THR A 244 1.04 -7.34 7.14
CA THR A 244 1.29 -8.54 6.33
C THR A 244 2.79 -8.86 6.21
N CYS A 245 3.35 -9.57 7.17
CA CYS A 245 4.75 -10.02 7.09
C CYS A 245 5.03 -11.36 7.80
N TYR A 246 4.11 -11.84 8.63
CA TYR A 246 4.16 -13.13 9.33
C TYR A 246 5.37 -13.36 10.26
N HIS A 247 6.16 -12.31 10.57
CA HIS A 247 7.33 -12.36 11.44
C HIS A 247 7.15 -11.47 12.69
N PRO A 248 6.87 -12.04 13.89
CA PRO A 248 6.56 -11.27 15.09
C PRO A 248 7.61 -10.22 15.46
N PRO A 249 8.94 -10.49 15.42
CA PRO A 249 9.94 -9.47 15.72
C PRO A 249 9.92 -8.27 14.76
N ALA A 250 9.67 -8.48 13.46
CA ALA A 250 9.57 -7.38 12.49
C ALA A 250 8.31 -6.53 12.73
N ALA A 251 7.17 -7.17 13.02
CA ALA A 251 5.94 -6.44 13.37
C ALA A 251 6.13 -5.61 14.65
N ARG A 252 6.86 -6.14 15.64
CA ARG A 252 7.20 -5.40 16.86
C ARG A 252 8.10 -4.20 16.54
N CYS A 253 9.15 -4.40 15.71
CA CYS A 253 10.02 -3.31 15.24
C CYS A 253 9.22 -2.20 14.56
N ALA A 254 8.27 -2.56 13.69
CA ALA A 254 7.41 -1.58 13.01
C ALA A 254 6.56 -0.78 14.02
N ILE A 255 5.89 -1.45 14.96
CA ILE A 255 5.09 -0.78 16.00
C ILE A 255 5.95 0.14 16.87
N ASP A 256 7.13 -0.32 17.30
CA ASP A 256 8.05 0.49 18.12
C ASP A 256 8.58 1.70 17.34
N THR A 257 8.64 1.63 16.02
CA THR A 257 9.13 2.70 15.14
C THR A 257 8.05 3.73 14.83
N VAL A 258 6.87 3.31 14.34
CA VAL A 258 5.81 4.26 13.91
C VAL A 258 4.76 4.52 14.98
N GLY A 259 4.68 3.69 15.99
CA GLY A 259 3.67 3.75 17.05
C GLY A 259 2.43 2.92 16.73
N ILE A 260 1.75 2.46 17.80
CA ILE A 260 0.58 1.58 17.70
C ILE A 260 -0.61 2.25 16.96
N ASP A 261 -0.72 3.57 17.03
CA ASP A 261 -1.78 4.34 16.38
C ASP A 261 -1.61 4.44 14.85
N HIS A 262 -0.46 4.02 14.34
CA HIS A 262 -0.11 4.01 12.92
C HIS A 262 0.08 2.59 12.37
N PHE A 263 -0.43 1.58 13.06
CA PHE A 263 -0.31 0.19 12.64
C PHE A 263 -1.68 -0.40 12.30
N LEU A 264 -1.81 -1.03 11.13
CA LEU A 264 -3.06 -1.54 10.57
C LEU A 264 -3.00 -3.06 10.41
N PHE A 265 -4.14 -3.72 10.56
CA PHE A 265 -4.29 -5.13 10.25
C PHE A 265 -4.55 -5.34 8.75
N GLY A 266 -3.83 -6.27 8.12
CA GLY A 266 -4.02 -6.69 6.75
C GLY A 266 -3.69 -8.16 6.54
N THR A 267 -4.28 -8.81 5.50
CA THR A 267 -4.08 -10.24 5.20
C THR A 267 -3.48 -10.52 3.83
N ASP A 268 -3.42 -9.54 2.93
CA ASP A 268 -3.00 -9.72 1.52
C ASP A 268 -3.77 -10.85 0.83
N SER A 269 -5.05 -10.86 1.02
CA SER A 269 -5.98 -11.91 0.56
C SER A 269 -6.56 -11.51 -0.81
N PRO A 270 -6.95 -12.43 -1.68
CA PRO A 270 -6.95 -13.89 -1.52
C PRO A 270 -5.69 -14.62 -1.92
N PRO A 271 -4.63 -14.08 -2.60
CA PRO A 271 -3.56 -14.99 -3.03
C PRO A 271 -2.93 -15.75 -1.86
N LEU A 272 -2.90 -15.15 -0.67
CA LEU A 272 -2.43 -15.77 0.56
C LEU A 272 -3.60 -16.32 1.41
N PHE A 273 -4.61 -16.91 0.78
CA PHE A 273 -5.81 -17.40 1.46
C PHE A 273 -5.51 -18.31 2.66
N VAL A 274 -4.52 -19.18 2.55
CA VAL A 274 -4.10 -20.08 3.62
C VAL A 274 -3.46 -19.37 4.81
N LEU A 275 -2.93 -18.16 4.62
CA LEU A 275 -2.19 -17.41 5.63
C LEU A 275 -3.06 -16.38 6.40
N LYS A 276 -4.38 -16.40 6.22
CA LYS A 276 -5.26 -15.43 6.89
C LYS A 276 -5.26 -15.56 8.41
N LYS A 277 -5.24 -16.79 8.91
CA LYS A 277 -5.15 -17.05 10.34
C LYS A 277 -3.80 -16.62 10.89
N GLU A 278 -2.72 -16.79 10.13
CA GLU A 278 -1.39 -16.34 10.50
C GLU A 278 -1.33 -14.82 10.70
N GLY A 279 -2.10 -14.03 9.95
CA GLY A 279 -2.23 -12.59 10.17
C GLY A 279 -2.80 -12.26 11.55
N VAL A 280 -3.89 -12.93 11.95
CA VAL A 280 -4.48 -12.79 13.29
C VAL A 280 -3.54 -13.33 14.36
N ASP A 281 -2.92 -14.49 14.12
CA ASP A 281 -1.96 -15.12 15.03
C ASP A 281 -0.73 -14.24 15.25
N LEU A 282 -0.26 -13.52 14.22
CA LEU A 282 0.82 -12.56 14.33
C LEU A 282 0.49 -11.51 15.38
N ILE A 283 -0.66 -10.83 15.26
CA ILE A 283 -1.08 -9.78 16.19
C ILE A 283 -1.24 -10.32 17.61
N ASN A 284 -1.68 -11.57 17.75
CA ASN A 284 -1.80 -12.20 19.06
C ASN A 284 -0.46 -12.57 19.70
N LYS A 285 0.60 -12.80 18.90
CA LYS A 285 1.93 -13.23 19.37
C LYS A 285 2.89 -12.08 19.70
N ILE A 286 2.59 -10.84 19.32
CA ILE A 286 3.51 -9.71 19.48
C ILE A 286 3.36 -8.95 20.80
N GLY A 287 2.63 -9.49 21.76
CA GLY A 287 2.58 -8.98 23.13
C GLY A 287 1.79 -7.68 23.31
N LEU A 288 0.77 -7.45 22.48
CA LEU A 288 -0.12 -6.29 22.60
C LEU A 288 -1.19 -6.52 23.67
N SER A 289 -1.52 -5.47 24.43
CA SER A 289 -2.72 -5.42 25.25
C SER A 289 -4.00 -5.46 24.40
N ASP A 290 -5.14 -5.79 24.99
CA ASP A 290 -6.42 -5.82 24.29
C ASP A 290 -6.79 -4.43 23.71
N ALA A 291 -6.46 -3.36 24.40
CA ALA A 291 -6.66 -2.00 23.90
C ALA A 291 -5.80 -1.71 22.65
N GLU A 292 -4.53 -2.13 22.65
CA GLU A 292 -3.66 -1.99 21.48
C GLU A 292 -4.10 -2.86 20.32
N LYS A 293 -4.53 -4.11 20.59
CA LYS A 293 -5.11 -4.98 19.55
C LYS A 293 -6.36 -4.35 18.92
N ASN A 294 -7.23 -3.72 19.72
CA ASN A 294 -8.41 -3.03 19.21
C ASN A 294 -8.04 -1.86 18.29
N LYS A 295 -6.97 -1.11 18.62
CA LYS A 295 -6.43 -0.07 17.72
C LYS A 295 -6.01 -0.67 16.38
N VAL A 296 -5.19 -1.73 16.39
CA VAL A 296 -4.67 -2.39 15.18
C VAL A 296 -5.79 -2.99 14.35
N TYR A 297 -6.70 -3.69 15.00
CA TYR A 297 -7.77 -4.41 14.31
C TYR A 297 -8.89 -3.49 13.80
N TYR A 298 -9.12 -2.33 14.42
CA TYR A 298 -10.32 -1.57 14.13
C TYR A 298 -10.15 -0.05 14.14
N GLU A 299 -9.69 0.55 15.25
CA GLU A 299 -9.82 1.99 15.45
C GLU A 299 -8.98 2.80 14.44
N ASN A 300 -7.76 2.35 14.17
CA ASN A 300 -6.85 3.03 13.24
C ASN A 300 -7.42 3.03 11.81
N ALA A 301 -7.87 1.88 11.32
CA ALA A 301 -8.48 1.76 10.00
C ALA A 301 -9.79 2.56 9.93
N LYS A 302 -10.66 2.48 10.95
CA LYS A 302 -11.89 3.25 11.05
C LYS A 302 -11.64 4.75 10.95
N LYS A 303 -10.68 5.26 11.73
CA LYS A 303 -10.31 6.68 11.72
C LYS A 303 -9.79 7.11 10.35
N LEU A 304 -8.91 6.30 9.76
CA LEU A 304 -8.26 6.60 8.49
C LEU A 304 -9.26 6.63 7.33
N LEU A 305 -10.25 5.73 7.33
CA LEU A 305 -11.31 5.60 6.33
C LEU A 305 -12.54 6.46 6.62
N LYS A 306 -12.61 7.13 7.78
CA LYS A 306 -13.76 7.93 8.22
C LYS A 306 -15.08 7.11 8.25
N LEU A 307 -15.04 5.92 8.86
CA LEU A 307 -16.18 5.00 9.00
C LEU A 307 -16.98 5.27 10.30
#